data_183d38801ff6d108ee24adfb3f2a0f07
#
_entry.id   183d38801ff6d108ee24adfb3f2a0f07
#
_cell.length_a   1.000
_cell.length_b   1.000
_cell.length_c   1.000
_cell.angle_alpha   90.00
_cell.angle_beta   90.00
_cell.angle_gamma   90.00
#
_symmetry.space_group_name_H-M   'P 1'
#
loop_
_entity.id
_entity.type
_entity.pdbx_description
1 polymer ?
#
loop_
_entity_poly.entity_id
_entity_poly.type
_entity_poly.pdbx_seq_one_letter_code
_entity_poly.pdbx_strand_id
1 'polypeptide(L)'
;RLTIANGPQSILYGLGNAGGAIDTATKRALLRNRNEVSFRTDNNGSLRTTADVNRVLIPKILALRFAAVSNDGKSYVEDGYNRQKRLYGTITWKPATRTTVRLSAEKMSQRASNPSNYIAQDFVSPWIAAGSPLYDNSAGNAAITPAAFPLLNRANNALRVVSYGA
;
A
#
# COMPACT_ATOMS: atom_id res chain seq x y z
N ARG A 1 1.28 9.71 11.61
CA ARG A 1 0.31 10.67 11.09
C ARG A 1 0.34 10.59 9.56
N LEU A 2 -0.82 10.45 8.96
CA LEU A 2 -1.01 10.53 7.51
C LEU A 2 -1.57 11.91 7.21
N THR A 3 -0.97 12.61 6.25
CA THR A 3 -1.48 13.87 5.72
C THR A 3 -1.68 13.70 4.22
N ILE A 4 -2.88 13.97 3.75
CA ILE A 4 -3.23 13.91 2.33
C ILE A 4 -3.42 15.36 1.88
N ALA A 5 -2.66 15.77 0.88
CA ALA A 5 -2.75 17.08 0.26
C ALA A 5 -3.24 16.89 -1.18
N ASN A 6 -4.41 17.42 -1.50
CA ASN A 6 -5.01 17.34 -2.84
C ASN A 6 -4.56 18.54 -3.69
N GLY A 7 -4.28 18.28 -4.96
CA GLY A 7 -3.89 19.28 -5.94
C GLY A 7 -2.38 19.59 -5.99
N PRO A 8 -1.96 20.50 -6.88
CA PRO A 8 -0.57 20.86 -7.08
C PRO A 8 -0.03 21.65 -5.88
N GLN A 9 0.81 21.02 -5.07
CA GLN A 9 1.38 21.62 -3.85
C GLN A 9 2.91 21.68 -3.90
N SER A 10 3.47 22.02 -5.05
CA SER A 10 4.91 22.09 -5.27
C SER A 10 5.64 23.07 -4.33
N ILE A 11 4.96 24.08 -3.84
CA ILE A 11 5.52 25.07 -2.91
C ILE A 11 5.83 24.44 -1.54
N LEU A 12 5.01 23.48 -1.07
CA LEU A 12 5.14 22.88 0.26
C LEU A 12 5.85 21.52 0.26
N TYR A 13 5.71 20.75 -0.82
CA TYR A 13 6.17 19.37 -0.89
C TYR A 13 7.15 19.09 -2.05
N GLY A 14 7.61 20.14 -2.73
CA GLY A 14 8.52 20.02 -3.87
C GLY A 14 7.81 19.59 -5.17
N LEU A 15 8.60 19.15 -6.17
CA LEU A 15 8.07 18.66 -7.44
C LEU A 15 7.28 17.37 -7.20
N GLY A 16 5.96 17.48 -7.16
CA GLY A 16 5.02 16.38 -6.96
C GLY A 16 4.07 16.22 -8.14
N ASN A 17 3.29 15.14 -8.14
CA ASN A 17 2.24 14.93 -9.12
C ASN A 17 1.12 15.95 -8.98
N ALA A 18 0.53 16.36 -10.11
CA ALA A 18 -0.60 17.28 -10.15
C ALA A 18 -1.84 16.80 -9.35
N GLY A 19 -1.96 15.50 -9.08
CA GLY A 19 -3.04 14.90 -8.31
C GLY A 19 -2.94 15.08 -6.79
N GLY A 20 -1.77 15.44 -6.26
CA GLY A 20 -1.55 15.63 -4.82
C GLY A 20 -0.37 14.85 -4.24
N ALA A 21 -0.21 14.96 -2.92
CA ALA A 21 0.85 14.31 -2.16
C ALA A 21 0.30 13.59 -0.93
N ILE A 22 0.89 12.45 -0.60
CA ILE A 22 0.62 11.73 0.64
C ILE A 22 1.90 11.77 1.48
N ASP A 23 1.84 12.47 2.61
CA ASP A 23 2.94 12.53 3.57
C ASP A 23 2.66 11.63 4.78
N THR A 24 3.65 10.86 5.17
CA THR A 24 3.57 9.96 6.32
C THR A 24 4.64 10.29 7.34
N ALA A 25 4.21 10.73 8.51
CA ALA A 25 5.13 10.96 9.61
C ALA A 25 5.16 9.76 10.57
N THR A 26 6.35 9.26 10.85
CA THR A 26 6.57 8.19 11.83
C THR A 26 6.29 8.68 13.25
N LYS A 27 6.02 7.73 14.16
CA LYS A 27 5.85 8.02 15.58
C LYS A 27 7.16 8.57 16.15
N ARG A 28 7.07 9.59 17.01
CA ARG A 28 8.22 10.20 17.70
C ARG A 28 8.13 9.90 19.18
N ALA A 29 9.28 9.81 19.87
CA ALA A 29 9.32 9.76 21.31
C ALA A 29 8.92 11.12 21.87
N LEU A 30 7.89 11.13 22.72
CA LEU A 30 7.34 12.33 23.36
C LEU A 30 7.96 12.50 24.75
N LEU A 31 8.17 13.76 25.15
CA LEU A 31 8.66 14.10 26.50
C LEU A 31 7.55 14.00 27.57
N ARG A 32 6.69 13.00 27.43
CA ARG A 32 5.63 12.62 28.39
C ARG A 32 5.46 11.12 28.37
N ASN A 33 5.16 10.52 29.50
CA ASN A 33 4.90 9.08 29.58
C ASN A 33 3.55 8.75 28.92
N ARG A 34 3.52 7.70 28.12
CA ARG A 34 2.30 7.17 27.51
C ARG A 34 2.47 5.69 27.23
N ASN A 35 1.49 4.91 27.62
CA ASN A 35 1.42 3.50 27.27
C ASN A 35 0.08 3.25 26.62
N GLU A 36 0.07 2.40 25.63
CA GLU A 36 -1.13 2.01 24.90
C GLU A 36 -0.98 0.56 24.45
N VAL A 37 -1.98 -0.24 24.75
CA VAL A 37 -2.08 -1.61 24.25
C VAL A 37 -3.44 -1.72 23.58
N SER A 38 -3.50 -2.26 22.38
CA SER A 38 -4.76 -2.51 21.72
C SER A 38 -4.82 -3.89 21.11
N PHE A 39 -6.00 -4.46 21.14
CA PHE A 39 -6.37 -5.72 20.53
C PHE A 39 -7.50 -5.45 19.55
N ARG A 40 -7.40 -6.04 18.38
CA ARG A 40 -8.44 -6.00 17.37
C ARG A 40 -8.64 -7.38 16.80
N THR A 41 -9.87 -7.83 16.74
CA THR A 41 -10.28 -9.06 16.06
C THR A 41 -11.39 -8.75 15.06
N ASP A 42 -11.58 -9.62 14.10
CA ASP A 42 -12.65 -9.58 13.11
C ASP A 42 -13.41 -10.92 13.05
N ASN A 43 -14.47 -10.95 12.26
CA ASN A 43 -15.32 -12.13 12.06
C ASN A 43 -14.62 -13.28 11.32
N ASN A 44 -13.52 -13.02 10.63
CA ASN A 44 -12.72 -14.05 9.95
C ASN A 44 -11.69 -14.70 10.89
N GLY A 45 -11.67 -14.30 12.16
CA GLY A 45 -10.73 -14.78 13.17
C GLY A 45 -9.33 -14.21 13.03
N SER A 46 -9.19 -13.02 12.41
CA SER A 46 -7.94 -12.27 12.45
C SER A 46 -7.70 -11.71 13.84
N LEU A 47 -6.44 -11.61 14.24
CA LEU A 47 -6.02 -10.99 15.49
C LEU A 47 -4.91 -9.99 15.24
N ARG A 48 -5.14 -8.75 15.67
CA ARG A 48 -4.12 -7.71 15.67
C ARG A 48 -3.88 -7.20 17.07
N THR A 49 -2.64 -7.33 17.53
CA THR A 49 -2.17 -6.81 18.81
C THR A 49 -1.18 -5.70 18.56
N THR A 50 -1.35 -4.59 19.26
CA THR A 50 -0.39 -3.49 19.23
C THR A 50 0.01 -3.09 20.65
N ALA A 51 1.28 -2.79 20.86
CA ALA A 51 1.78 -2.21 22.09
C ALA A 51 2.62 -0.98 21.73
N ASP A 52 2.43 0.11 22.48
CA ASP A 52 3.14 1.37 22.30
C ASP A 52 3.49 1.93 23.68
N VAL A 53 4.77 1.99 23.96
CA VAL A 53 5.31 2.42 25.26
C VAL A 53 6.22 3.61 25.01
N ASN A 54 5.90 4.74 25.61
CA ASN A 54 6.72 5.94 25.59
C ASN A 54 7.13 6.32 27.00
N ARG A 55 8.43 6.38 27.24
CA ARG A 55 9.03 6.69 28.53
C ARG A 55 9.96 7.89 28.43
N VAL A 56 9.83 8.77 29.41
CA VAL A 56 10.77 9.87 29.64
C VAL A 56 11.85 9.33 30.57
N LEU A 57 13.09 9.27 30.08
CA LEU A 57 14.24 8.85 30.86
C LEU A 57 14.82 10.00 31.66
N ILE A 58 14.93 11.18 31.01
CA ILE A 58 15.36 12.43 31.66
C ILE A 58 14.33 13.51 31.30
N PRO A 59 13.68 14.13 32.30
CA PRO A 59 12.68 15.14 32.08
C PRO A 59 13.16 16.25 31.14
N LYS A 60 12.35 16.58 30.13
CA LYS A 60 12.59 17.62 29.10
C LYS A 60 13.79 17.36 28.18
N ILE A 61 14.63 16.34 28.44
CA ILE A 61 15.88 16.08 27.71
C ILE A 61 15.80 14.80 26.88
N LEU A 62 15.43 13.68 27.52
CA LEU A 62 15.54 12.37 26.85
C LEU A 62 14.26 11.55 26.99
N ALA A 63 13.74 11.10 25.87
CA ALA A 63 12.62 10.21 25.82
C ALA A 63 12.87 9.05 24.84
N LEU A 64 12.35 7.90 25.19
CA LEU A 64 12.38 6.66 24.42
C LEU A 64 10.95 6.21 24.11
N ARG A 65 10.70 5.76 22.90
CA ARG A 65 9.45 5.12 22.52
C ARG A 65 9.71 3.81 21.81
N PHE A 66 8.98 2.82 22.22
CA PHE A 66 9.00 1.50 21.63
C PHE A 66 7.58 1.13 21.21
N ALA A 67 7.41 0.64 20.00
CA ALA A 67 6.13 0.17 19.50
C ALA A 67 6.29 -1.20 18.83
N ALA A 68 5.36 -2.10 19.13
CA ALA A 68 5.30 -3.43 18.55
C ALA A 68 3.92 -3.68 17.94
N VAL A 69 3.89 -4.39 16.82
CA VAL A 69 2.66 -4.82 16.16
C VAL A 69 2.82 -6.30 15.79
N SER A 70 1.83 -7.09 16.16
CA SER A 70 1.63 -8.44 15.66
C SER A 70 0.25 -8.50 15.01
N ASN A 71 0.21 -8.83 13.74
CA ASN A 71 -1.02 -8.95 12.97
C ASN A 71 -1.06 -10.33 12.34
N ASP A 72 -2.08 -11.11 12.68
CA ASP A 72 -2.42 -12.36 12.01
C ASP A 72 -3.75 -12.13 11.29
N GLY A 73 -3.67 -11.59 10.08
CA GLY A 73 -4.82 -11.30 9.24
C GLY A 73 -5.22 -12.53 8.45
N LYS A 74 -6.48 -12.92 8.56
CA LYS A 74 -7.10 -13.97 7.76
C LYS A 74 -8.06 -13.36 6.75
N SER A 75 -8.14 -13.97 5.57
CA SER A 75 -9.08 -13.56 4.53
C SER A 75 -10.36 -14.42 4.60
N TYR A 76 -11.43 -13.95 3.97
CA TYR A 76 -12.62 -14.75 3.69
C TYR A 76 -12.36 -15.81 2.62
N VAL A 77 -11.28 -15.65 1.84
CA VAL A 77 -10.83 -16.65 0.85
C VAL A 77 -9.94 -17.64 1.56
N GLU A 78 -10.16 -18.93 1.32
CA GLU A 78 -9.36 -20.03 1.84
C GLU A 78 -7.90 -19.84 1.43
N ASP A 79 -6.96 -20.15 2.34
CA ASP A 79 -5.52 -19.92 2.21
C ASP A 79 -5.07 -18.44 2.06
N GLY A 80 -5.99 -17.48 2.14
CA GLY A 80 -5.67 -16.06 2.18
C GLY A 80 -5.25 -15.62 3.58
N TYR A 81 -4.01 -15.15 3.73
CA TYR A 81 -3.54 -14.62 5.01
C TYR A 81 -2.53 -13.47 4.83
N ASN A 82 -2.42 -12.64 5.86
CA ASN A 82 -1.41 -11.60 5.95
C ASN A 82 -0.87 -11.53 7.39
N ARG A 83 0.25 -12.20 7.63
CA ARG A 83 0.94 -12.22 8.91
C ARG A 83 2.05 -11.19 8.93
N GLN A 84 1.96 -10.25 9.83
CA GLN A 84 2.93 -9.16 9.95
C GLN A 84 3.40 -9.02 11.40
N LYS A 85 4.71 -8.95 11.58
CA LYS A 85 5.34 -8.58 12.86
C LYS A 85 6.22 -7.37 12.62
N ARG A 86 6.05 -6.34 13.44
CA ARG A 86 6.79 -5.08 13.32
C ARG A 86 7.24 -4.62 14.70
N LEU A 87 8.49 -4.24 14.79
CA LEU A 87 9.10 -3.62 15.94
C LEU A 87 9.63 -2.25 15.52
N TYR A 88 9.34 -1.24 16.30
CA TYR A 88 9.78 0.11 16.06
C TYR A 88 10.33 0.71 17.35
N GLY A 89 11.48 1.35 17.26
CA GLY A 89 12.09 2.07 18.36
C GLY A 89 12.49 3.47 17.93
N THR A 90 12.30 4.46 18.79
CA THR A 90 12.76 5.84 18.54
C THR A 90 13.18 6.52 19.82
N ILE A 91 14.24 7.32 19.70
CA ILE A 91 14.81 8.13 20.77
C ILE A 91 14.69 9.59 20.36
N THR A 92 14.27 10.45 21.29
CA THR A 92 14.34 11.89 21.15
C THR A 92 15.24 12.42 22.23
N TRP A 93 16.33 13.08 21.87
CA TRP A 93 17.31 13.68 22.76
C TRP A 93 17.46 15.16 22.49
N LYS A 94 17.34 15.96 23.53
CA LYS A 94 17.52 17.42 23.50
C LYS A 94 18.73 17.80 24.36
N PRO A 95 19.96 17.75 23.82
CA PRO A 95 21.16 18.13 24.57
C PRO A 95 21.19 19.62 24.91
N ALA A 96 20.55 20.45 24.11
CA ALA A 96 20.47 21.90 24.32
C ALA A 96 19.08 22.40 23.91
N THR A 97 18.74 23.61 24.34
CA THR A 97 17.41 24.24 24.15
C THR A 97 17.01 24.33 22.66
N ARG A 98 18.00 24.53 21.80
CA ARG A 98 17.76 24.70 20.33
C ARG A 98 18.09 23.45 19.52
N THR A 99 18.64 22.38 20.15
CA THR A 99 19.07 21.18 19.42
C THR A 99 18.19 20.00 19.79
N THR A 100 17.70 19.29 18.79
CA THR A 100 16.94 18.05 18.97
C THR A 100 17.49 16.98 18.04
N VAL A 101 17.98 15.90 18.62
CA VAL A 101 18.43 14.70 17.90
C VAL A 101 17.34 13.64 17.99
N ARG A 102 17.02 13.01 16.86
CA ARG A 102 16.08 11.90 16.79
C ARG A 102 16.71 10.75 16.04
N LEU A 103 16.67 9.59 16.64
CA LEU A 103 17.08 8.33 16.03
C LEU A 103 15.88 7.39 16.04
N SER A 104 15.67 6.68 14.96
CA SER A 104 14.62 5.67 14.85
C SER A 104 15.12 4.46 14.08
N ALA A 105 14.65 3.29 14.50
CA ALA A 105 14.91 2.02 13.83
C ALA A 105 13.62 1.22 13.76
N GLU A 106 13.46 0.47 12.68
CA GLU A 106 12.30 -0.39 12.45
C GLU A 106 12.76 -1.73 11.89
N LYS A 107 12.15 -2.81 12.38
CA LYS A 107 12.27 -4.15 11.82
C LYS A 107 10.89 -4.68 11.53
N MET A 108 10.67 -5.12 10.30
CA MET A 108 9.40 -5.69 9.85
C MET A 108 9.64 -7.06 9.22
N SER A 109 8.76 -8.00 9.51
CA SER A 109 8.63 -9.27 8.82
C SER A 109 7.18 -9.45 8.42
N GLN A 110 6.94 -9.73 7.15
CA GLN A 110 5.60 -9.95 6.61
C GLN A 110 5.60 -11.20 5.74
N ARG A 111 4.56 -12.00 5.92
CA ARG A 111 4.22 -13.13 5.04
C ARG A 111 2.76 -12.98 4.65
N ALA A 112 2.49 -12.98 3.37
CA ALA A 112 1.13 -12.85 2.86
C ALA A 112 0.91 -13.87 1.74
N SER A 113 -0.29 -14.43 1.73
CA SER A 113 -0.82 -15.21 0.61
C SER A 113 -2.06 -14.50 0.11
N ASN A 114 -2.00 -14.03 -1.12
CA ASN A 114 -3.14 -13.45 -1.81
C ASN A 114 -3.54 -14.44 -2.91
N PRO A 115 -4.59 -15.25 -2.68
CA PRO A 115 -5.09 -16.15 -3.72
C PRO A 115 -5.46 -15.36 -4.96
N SER A 116 -5.06 -15.87 -6.11
CA SER A 116 -5.45 -15.29 -7.40
C SER A 116 -6.95 -15.42 -7.61
N ASN A 117 -7.54 -14.49 -8.35
CA ASN A 117 -8.94 -14.58 -8.74
C ASN A 117 -9.20 -15.92 -9.46
N TYR A 118 -10.14 -16.69 -8.94
CA TYR A 118 -10.56 -17.98 -9.56
C TYR A 118 -11.33 -17.80 -10.86
N ILE A 119 -11.82 -16.61 -11.11
CA ILE A 119 -12.57 -16.34 -12.34
C ILE A 119 -11.54 -16.14 -13.45
N ALA A 120 -11.34 -17.19 -14.24
CA ALA A 120 -10.66 -17.05 -15.51
C ALA A 120 -11.42 -16.03 -16.34
N GLN A 121 -10.75 -14.94 -16.68
CA GLN A 121 -11.37 -13.97 -17.60
C GLN A 121 -11.43 -14.63 -18.98
N ASP A 122 -12.65 -14.91 -19.44
CA ASP A 122 -12.88 -15.43 -20.77
C ASP A 122 -12.80 -14.28 -21.78
N PHE A 123 -11.66 -14.20 -22.46
CA PHE A 123 -11.47 -13.29 -23.60
C PHE A 123 -11.75 -13.95 -24.95
N VAL A 124 -11.94 -15.27 -24.97
CA VAL A 124 -12.12 -16.07 -26.18
C VAL A 124 -13.57 -16.04 -26.65
N SER A 125 -14.52 -16.22 -25.74
CA SER A 125 -15.95 -16.21 -26.11
C SER A 125 -16.41 -14.88 -26.75
N PRO A 126 -16.06 -13.70 -26.22
CA PRO A 126 -16.37 -12.45 -26.90
C PRO A 126 -15.68 -12.30 -28.24
N TRP A 127 -14.47 -12.83 -28.41
CA TRP A 127 -13.75 -12.79 -29.68
C TRP A 127 -14.43 -13.69 -30.72
N ILE A 128 -14.84 -14.89 -30.34
CA ILE A 128 -15.61 -15.79 -31.22
C ILE A 128 -16.96 -15.17 -31.59
N ALA A 129 -17.68 -14.60 -30.62
CA ALA A 129 -18.97 -13.95 -30.85
C ALA A 129 -18.86 -12.76 -31.79
N ALA A 130 -17.73 -12.11 -31.86
CA ALA A 130 -17.43 -11.01 -32.77
C ALA A 130 -16.99 -11.50 -34.19
N GLY A 131 -17.06 -12.80 -34.46
CA GLY A 131 -16.67 -13.35 -35.77
C GLY A 131 -15.17 -13.61 -35.90
N SER A 132 -14.45 -13.78 -34.79
CA SER A 132 -13.02 -14.10 -34.77
C SER A 132 -12.15 -13.18 -35.65
N PRO A 133 -12.27 -11.86 -35.50
CA PRO A 133 -11.56 -10.93 -36.36
C PRO A 133 -10.05 -11.08 -36.23
N LEU A 134 -9.36 -11.13 -37.35
CA LEU A 134 -7.91 -11.11 -37.43
C LEU A 134 -7.41 -9.66 -37.44
N TYR A 135 -6.37 -9.39 -36.70
CA TYR A 135 -5.75 -8.06 -36.69
C TYR A 135 -4.40 -8.10 -37.37
N ASP A 136 -4.25 -7.22 -38.34
CA ASP A 136 -2.94 -6.93 -38.89
C ASP A 136 -2.26 -5.85 -38.05
N ASN A 137 -1.24 -6.26 -37.32
CA ASN A 137 -0.49 -5.37 -36.44
C ASN A 137 0.47 -4.44 -37.24
N SER A 138 0.68 -4.70 -38.50
CA SER A 138 1.52 -3.90 -39.40
C SER A 138 0.83 -2.64 -39.94
N ALA A 139 -0.50 -2.66 -39.98
CA ALA A 139 -1.31 -1.59 -40.54
C ALA A 139 -1.87 -0.58 -39.53
N GLY A 140 -1.33 -0.56 -38.32
CA GLY A 140 -1.68 0.46 -37.32
C GLY A 140 -3.15 0.49 -36.92
N ASN A 141 -3.71 -0.61 -36.43
CA ASN A 141 -4.99 -0.67 -35.69
C ASN A 141 -6.26 -0.06 -36.29
N ALA A 142 -6.30 0.20 -37.55
CA ALA A 142 -7.49 0.81 -38.18
C ALA A 142 -8.74 -0.09 -38.19
N ALA A 143 -8.58 -1.40 -37.93
CA ALA A 143 -9.65 -2.39 -38.05
C ALA A 143 -10.36 -2.75 -36.73
N ILE A 144 -9.91 -2.26 -35.59
CA ILE A 144 -10.55 -2.57 -34.30
C ILE A 144 -11.67 -1.56 -34.06
N THR A 145 -12.89 -1.93 -34.30
CA THR A 145 -14.03 -1.12 -33.87
C THR A 145 -14.22 -1.29 -32.36
N PRO A 146 -14.28 -0.19 -31.59
CA PRO A 146 -14.49 -0.22 -30.15
C PRO A 146 -15.72 -1.01 -29.71
N ALA A 147 -16.72 -1.06 -30.51
CA ALA A 147 -17.98 -1.78 -30.26
C ALA A 147 -17.81 -3.31 -30.23
N ALA A 148 -16.86 -3.85 -31.00
CA ALA A 148 -16.65 -5.31 -31.04
C ALA A 148 -15.89 -5.84 -29.79
N PHE A 149 -15.01 -5.01 -29.21
CA PHE A 149 -14.20 -5.40 -28.06
C PHE A 149 -14.07 -4.25 -27.04
N PRO A 150 -15.12 -3.92 -26.28
CA PRO A 150 -15.08 -2.78 -25.35
C PRO A 150 -13.98 -2.93 -24.26
N LEU A 151 -13.60 -4.17 -23.92
CA LEU A 151 -12.54 -4.45 -22.95
C LEU A 151 -11.13 -4.27 -23.53
N LEU A 152 -10.98 -4.33 -24.85
CA LEU A 152 -9.71 -4.17 -25.54
C LEU A 152 -9.53 -2.75 -26.09
N ASN A 153 -10.55 -1.92 -25.98
CA ASN A 153 -10.50 -0.55 -26.44
C ASN A 153 -9.69 0.31 -25.48
N ARG A 154 -8.41 0.44 -25.76
CA ARG A 154 -7.56 1.42 -25.11
C ARG A 154 -7.02 2.40 -26.15
N ALA A 155 -7.18 3.67 -25.84
CA ALA A 155 -6.74 4.77 -26.70
C ALA A 155 -5.23 4.77 -27.02
N ASN A 156 -4.44 3.94 -26.36
CA ASN A 156 -2.99 3.91 -26.52
C ASN A 156 -2.47 2.65 -27.22
N ASN A 157 -3.30 1.86 -27.86
CA ASN A 157 -2.88 0.64 -28.59
C ASN A 157 -2.01 -0.35 -27.80
N ALA A 158 -2.09 -0.31 -26.46
CA ALA A 158 -1.21 -1.10 -25.60
C ALA A 158 -1.60 -2.59 -25.55
N LEU A 159 -2.78 -2.96 -26.01
CA LEU A 159 -3.23 -4.35 -26.08
C LEU A 159 -3.01 -4.90 -27.49
N ARG A 160 -2.03 -5.76 -27.59
CA ARG A 160 -1.85 -6.59 -28.78
C ARG A 160 -2.74 -7.81 -28.67
N VAL A 161 -3.70 -7.95 -29.56
CA VAL A 161 -4.40 -9.22 -29.74
C VAL A 161 -3.50 -10.13 -30.54
N VAL A 162 -3.02 -11.17 -29.91
CA VAL A 162 -2.32 -12.24 -30.62
C VAL A 162 -3.41 -13.11 -31.21
N SER A 163 -3.58 -13.08 -32.54
CA SER A 163 -4.40 -14.07 -33.23
C SER A 163 -3.64 -15.39 -33.17
N TYR A 164 -4.17 -16.36 -32.47
CA TYR A 164 -3.75 -17.73 -32.67
C TYR A 164 -4.41 -18.16 -33.99
N GLY A 165 -3.60 -18.25 -35.04
CA GLY A 165 -4.05 -18.83 -36.30
C GLY A 165 -4.59 -20.24 -36.05
N ALA A 166 -5.65 -20.56 -36.74
CA ALA A 166 -6.21 -21.90 -36.82
C ALA A 166 -5.21 -22.89 -37.41
#